data_19d9759b2f25bc242462839b9d3f7d19
#
_entry.id   19d9759b2f25bc242462839b9d3f7d19
#
_cell.length_a   1.000
_cell.length_b   1.000
_cell.length_c   1.000
_cell.angle_alpha   90.00
_cell.angle_beta   90.00
_cell.angle_gamma   90.00
#
_symmetry.space_group_name_H-M   'P 1'
#
loop_
_entity.id
_entity.type
_entity.pdbx_description
1 polymer ?
#
loop_
_entity_poly.entity_id
_entity_poly.type
_entity_poly.pdbx_seq_one_letter_code
_entity_poly.pdbx_strand_id
1 'polypeptide(L)'
;LIKYIFYPEIFDSTNNFNLNVEDYDFLRYWMSRFTYEDIGQKFIGDEKFFETYNKFFIHGDEQSVSNEQIRVYNKIGQAYGTSIDNGLIKNYQDNIEFILTATIYTNKNKVINDNEYEYDDIAIPFLAKLSRGIYHELVA
;
A
#
# COMPACT_ATOMS: atom_id res chain seq x y z
N LEU A 1 6.29 -9.92 -6.18
CA LEU A 1 5.19 -10.32 -5.28
C LEU A 1 3.82 -9.97 -5.87
N ILE A 2 3.48 -8.69 -6.08
CA ILE A 2 2.14 -8.25 -6.54
C ILE A 2 1.71 -8.97 -7.82
N LYS A 3 2.56 -9.03 -8.84
CA LYS A 3 2.24 -9.75 -10.09
C LYS A 3 1.89 -11.22 -9.86
N TYR A 4 2.60 -11.92 -8.97
CA TYR A 4 2.31 -13.32 -8.65
C TYR A 4 0.97 -13.54 -7.94
N ILE A 5 0.51 -12.55 -7.18
CA ILE A 5 -0.78 -12.63 -6.47
C ILE A 5 -1.94 -12.27 -7.39
N PHE A 6 -1.77 -11.25 -8.25
CA PHE A 6 -2.87 -10.69 -9.03
C PHE A 6 -2.96 -11.23 -10.46
N TYR A 7 -1.85 -11.70 -11.01
CA TYR A 7 -1.73 -12.20 -12.38
C TYR A 7 -0.90 -13.49 -12.43
N PRO A 8 -1.25 -14.53 -11.63
CA PRO A 8 -0.46 -15.77 -11.58
C PRO A 8 -0.38 -16.47 -12.94
N GLU A 9 -1.37 -16.26 -13.82
CA GLU A 9 -1.46 -16.85 -15.14
C GLU A 9 -0.38 -16.39 -16.13
N ILE A 10 0.30 -15.26 -15.85
CA ILE A 10 1.41 -14.78 -16.71
C ILE A 10 2.74 -15.47 -16.42
N PHE A 11 2.78 -16.34 -15.42
CA PHE A 11 3.98 -17.08 -15.02
C PHE A 11 3.83 -18.57 -15.28
N ASP A 12 4.95 -19.24 -15.61
CA ASP A 12 4.98 -20.69 -15.69
C ASP A 12 4.66 -21.30 -14.32
N SER A 13 3.97 -22.45 -14.34
CA SER A 13 3.55 -23.16 -13.13
C SER A 13 4.70 -23.48 -12.16
N THR A 14 5.92 -23.62 -12.67
CA THR A 14 7.14 -23.87 -11.88
C THR A 14 7.62 -22.65 -11.10
N ASN A 15 7.19 -21.46 -11.48
CA ASN A 15 7.58 -20.18 -10.90
C ASN A 15 6.47 -19.54 -10.07
N ASN A 16 5.28 -20.15 -9.99
CA ASN A 16 4.17 -19.66 -9.20
C ASN A 16 4.27 -20.13 -7.74
N PHE A 17 3.60 -19.41 -6.86
CA PHE A 17 3.36 -19.89 -5.51
C PHE A 17 2.47 -21.13 -5.54
N ASN A 18 2.73 -22.10 -4.67
CA ASN A 18 1.87 -23.26 -4.48
C ASN A 18 0.65 -22.88 -3.64
N LEU A 19 -0.22 -22.05 -4.19
CA LEU A 19 -1.44 -21.53 -3.57
C LEU A 19 -2.65 -22.00 -4.39
N ASN A 20 -3.76 -22.29 -3.70
CA ASN A 20 -5.05 -22.55 -4.34
C ASN A 20 -5.82 -21.23 -4.58
N VAL A 21 -7.00 -21.31 -5.17
CA VAL A 21 -7.82 -20.14 -5.50
C VAL A 21 -8.23 -19.37 -4.24
N GLU A 22 -8.61 -20.09 -3.20
CA GLU A 22 -9.04 -19.52 -1.92
C GLU A 22 -7.89 -18.75 -1.23
N ASP A 23 -6.65 -19.24 -1.36
CA ASP A 23 -5.46 -18.54 -0.82
C ASP A 23 -5.21 -17.23 -1.56
N TYR A 24 -5.34 -17.22 -2.90
CA TYR A 24 -5.22 -15.99 -3.69
C TYR A 24 -6.31 -14.98 -3.34
N ASP A 25 -7.57 -15.43 -3.20
CA ASP A 25 -8.69 -14.58 -2.84
C ASP A 25 -8.53 -14.01 -1.43
N PHE A 26 -8.05 -14.82 -0.48
CA PHE A 26 -7.70 -14.39 0.87
C PHE A 26 -6.65 -13.27 0.85
N LEU A 27 -5.55 -13.46 0.11
CA LEU A 27 -4.48 -12.45 0.00
C LEU A 27 -5.00 -11.16 -0.63
N ARG A 28 -5.72 -11.24 -1.74
CA ARG A 28 -6.30 -10.08 -2.43
C ARG A 28 -7.27 -9.32 -1.54
N TYR A 29 -8.13 -10.05 -0.84
CA TYR A 29 -9.09 -9.48 0.10
C TYR A 29 -8.35 -8.67 1.18
N TRP A 30 -7.43 -9.28 1.93
CA TRP A 30 -6.76 -8.60 3.04
C TRP A 30 -5.81 -7.49 2.60
N MET A 31 -5.16 -7.62 1.45
CA MET A 31 -4.31 -6.56 0.91
C MET A 31 -5.10 -5.31 0.50
N SER A 32 -6.40 -5.43 0.25
CA SER A 32 -7.25 -4.30 -0.13
C SER A 32 -7.81 -3.51 1.05
N ARG A 33 -7.84 -4.11 2.26
CA ARG A 33 -8.58 -3.54 3.39
C ARG A 33 -7.94 -2.28 3.96
N PHE A 34 -8.79 -1.31 4.28
CA PHE A 34 -8.47 -0.22 5.19
C PHE A 34 -8.61 -0.69 6.64
N THR A 35 -8.06 0.07 7.59
CA THR A 35 -8.08 -0.33 9.01
C THR A 35 -9.47 -0.38 9.62
N TYR A 36 -10.43 0.38 9.09
CA TYR A 36 -11.83 0.38 9.58
C TYR A 36 -12.70 -0.73 8.98
N GLU A 37 -12.25 -1.39 7.91
CA GLU A 37 -13.00 -2.47 7.28
C GLU A 37 -12.74 -3.80 8.01
N ASP A 38 -13.76 -4.59 8.31
CA ASP A 38 -13.75 -5.95 8.88
C ASP A 38 -12.97 -6.18 10.19
N ILE A 39 -11.67 -5.85 10.22
CA ILE A 39 -10.85 -5.92 11.44
C ILE A 39 -11.15 -4.72 12.33
N GLY A 40 -11.75 -3.69 11.78
CA GLY A 40 -11.85 -2.36 12.31
C GLY A 40 -12.56 -2.25 13.66
N GLN A 41 -13.42 -3.18 14.00
CA GLN A 41 -14.04 -3.13 15.34
C GLN A 41 -13.02 -3.20 16.48
N LYS A 42 -11.86 -3.83 16.25
CA LYS A 42 -10.78 -3.92 17.24
C LYS A 42 -9.94 -2.64 17.32
N PHE A 43 -9.90 -1.86 16.25
CA PHE A 43 -9.06 -0.67 16.13
C PHE A 43 -9.86 0.64 15.97
N ILE A 44 -11.20 0.55 15.90
CA ILE A 44 -12.06 1.74 15.85
C ILE A 44 -11.83 2.59 17.10
N GLY A 45 -11.44 3.85 16.88
CA GLY A 45 -11.15 4.81 17.93
C GLY A 45 -9.73 4.73 18.50
N ASP A 46 -8.87 3.86 17.99
CA ASP A 46 -7.44 3.89 18.29
C ASP A 46 -6.78 4.91 17.34
N GLU A 47 -6.35 6.05 17.90
CA GLU A 47 -5.70 7.12 17.14
C GLU A 47 -4.45 6.68 16.38
N LYS A 48 -3.81 5.59 16.83
CA LYS A 48 -2.64 5.01 16.17
C LYS A 48 -2.98 4.33 14.85
N PHE A 49 -4.19 3.75 14.73
CA PHE A 49 -4.62 2.99 13.57
C PHE A 49 -5.74 3.72 12.80
N PHE A 50 -5.44 4.95 12.39
CA PHE A 50 -6.35 5.74 11.55
C PHE A 50 -6.68 5.02 10.21
N GLU A 51 -7.71 5.45 9.51
CA GLU A 51 -8.31 4.71 8.38
C GLU A 51 -7.30 4.30 7.31
N THR A 52 -6.34 5.17 7.00
CA THR A 52 -5.35 4.98 5.92
C THR A 52 -4.00 4.45 6.40
N TYR A 53 -3.88 4.08 7.68
CA TYR A 53 -2.62 3.70 8.33
C TYR A 53 -1.78 2.69 7.53
N ASN A 54 -2.41 1.76 6.82
CA ASN A 54 -1.75 0.70 6.06
C ASN A 54 -1.68 0.99 4.55
N LYS A 55 -1.90 2.24 4.11
CA LYS A 55 -1.99 2.65 2.71
C LYS A 55 -1.06 3.83 2.44
N PHE A 56 0.25 3.57 2.21
CA PHE A 56 1.18 4.67 1.93
C PHE A 56 0.96 5.26 0.53
N PHE A 57 0.63 4.42 -0.47
CA PHE A 57 0.19 4.91 -1.77
C PHE A 57 -1.21 5.51 -1.69
N ILE A 58 -1.42 6.55 -2.47
CA ILE A 58 -2.66 7.31 -2.64
C ILE A 58 -3.08 8.06 -1.37
N HIS A 59 -3.21 7.37 -0.23
CA HIS A 59 -3.86 7.85 1.00
C HIS A 59 -2.90 8.15 2.15
N GLY A 60 -1.60 7.89 2.01
CA GLY A 60 -0.68 7.86 3.16
C GLY A 60 -0.48 9.19 3.91
N ASP A 61 -0.74 10.33 3.28
CA ASP A 61 -0.69 11.66 3.91
C ASP A 61 -2.06 12.16 4.41
N GLU A 62 -3.05 11.29 4.48
CA GLU A 62 -4.40 11.53 4.96
C GLU A 62 -4.73 10.58 6.11
N GLN A 63 -5.54 11.01 7.08
CA GLN A 63 -5.98 10.14 8.19
C GLN A 63 -7.30 9.42 7.89
N SER A 64 -8.06 9.93 6.92
CA SER A 64 -9.31 9.33 6.45
C SER A 64 -9.27 9.14 4.93
N VAL A 65 -10.07 8.19 4.45
CA VAL A 65 -10.15 7.87 3.03
C VAL A 65 -10.92 8.96 2.30
N SER A 66 -10.24 9.75 1.47
CA SER A 66 -10.84 10.84 0.68
C SER A 66 -11.50 10.36 -0.61
N ASN A 67 -11.06 9.23 -1.16
CA ASN A 67 -11.61 8.65 -2.38
C ASN A 67 -11.69 7.11 -2.30
N GLU A 68 -12.88 6.61 -1.96
CA GLU A 68 -13.14 5.17 -1.87
C GLU A 68 -13.16 4.43 -3.21
N GLN A 69 -13.20 5.16 -4.33
CA GLN A 69 -13.19 4.56 -5.68
C GLN A 69 -11.80 4.02 -6.02
N ILE A 70 -10.75 4.57 -5.40
CA ILE A 70 -9.39 4.09 -5.58
C ILE A 70 -9.07 3.05 -4.52
N ARG A 71 -8.93 1.81 -4.96
CA ARG A 71 -8.53 0.71 -4.07
C ARG A 71 -7.05 0.39 -4.22
N VAL A 72 -6.35 0.35 -3.09
CA VAL A 72 -4.92 0.01 -3.02
C VAL A 72 -4.76 -1.37 -2.39
N TYR A 73 -4.24 -2.31 -3.16
CA TYR A 73 -3.91 -3.67 -2.74
C TYR A 73 -2.42 -3.73 -2.48
N ASN A 74 -1.99 -3.58 -1.24
CA ASN A 74 -0.59 -3.35 -0.96
C ASN A 74 -0.04 -4.11 0.24
N LYS A 75 1.29 -4.08 0.32
CA LYS A 75 2.04 -4.47 1.52
C LYS A 75 3.10 -3.41 1.79
N ILE A 76 2.91 -2.69 2.87
CA ILE A 76 3.88 -1.70 3.37
C ILE A 76 5.01 -2.35 4.17
N GLY A 77 6.08 -1.61 4.33
CA GLY A 77 7.18 -1.93 5.24
C GLY A 77 7.93 -0.68 5.68
N GLN A 78 8.36 -0.68 6.95
CA GLN A 78 9.22 0.36 7.51
C GLN A 78 10.27 -0.26 8.41
N ALA A 79 11.53 0.12 8.21
CA ALA A 79 12.63 -0.28 9.07
C ALA A 79 13.83 0.67 8.90
N TYR A 80 14.39 1.12 10.00
CA TYR A 80 15.67 1.84 10.07
C TYR A 80 15.78 3.03 9.09
N GLY A 81 14.72 3.81 8.97
CA GLY A 81 14.64 4.95 8.06
C GLY A 81 14.17 4.61 6.64
N THR A 82 14.00 3.35 6.30
CA THR A 82 13.45 2.93 5.01
C THR A 82 11.94 2.76 5.11
N SER A 83 11.22 3.38 4.18
CA SER A 83 9.79 3.12 3.95
C SER A 83 9.58 2.57 2.55
N ILE A 84 8.78 1.54 2.43
CA ILE A 84 8.42 0.91 1.15
C ILE A 84 6.92 0.70 1.09
N ASP A 85 6.35 0.92 -0.07
CA ASP A 85 5.06 0.35 -0.43
C ASP A 85 5.18 -0.39 -1.77
N ASN A 86 4.47 -1.49 -1.88
CA ASN A 86 4.41 -2.33 -3.07
C ASN A 86 2.96 -2.75 -3.27
N GLY A 87 2.33 -2.24 -4.31
CA GLY A 87 0.89 -2.41 -4.48
C GLY A 87 0.40 -2.38 -5.92
N LEU A 88 -0.82 -2.88 -6.06
CA LEU A 88 -1.69 -2.69 -7.21
C LEU A 88 -2.70 -1.61 -6.85
N ILE A 89 -2.78 -0.56 -7.65
CA ILE A 89 -3.76 0.53 -7.51
C ILE A 89 -4.81 0.35 -8.60
N LYS A 90 -6.08 0.35 -8.20
CA LYS A 90 -7.22 0.21 -9.10
C LYS A 90 -8.26 1.30 -8.85
N ASN A 91 -8.76 1.89 -9.91
CA ASN A 91 -10.03 2.61 -9.92
C ASN A 91 -10.98 1.89 -10.89
N TYR A 92 -12.01 1.27 -10.35
CA TYR A 92 -12.96 0.49 -11.14
C TYR A 92 -13.91 1.37 -11.96
N GLN A 93 -14.14 2.61 -11.54
CA GLN A 93 -15.01 3.54 -12.24
C GLN A 93 -14.33 4.09 -13.51
N ASP A 94 -13.05 4.44 -13.39
CA ASP A 94 -12.27 5.03 -14.50
C ASP A 94 -11.52 3.95 -15.30
N ASN A 95 -11.66 2.68 -14.91
CA ASN A 95 -10.95 1.55 -15.51
C ASN A 95 -9.42 1.72 -15.54
N ILE A 96 -8.88 2.28 -14.46
CA ILE A 96 -7.43 2.48 -14.28
C ILE A 96 -6.87 1.40 -13.40
N GLU A 97 -5.74 0.84 -13.84
CA GLU A 97 -5.01 -0.16 -13.08
C GLU A 97 -3.51 -0.03 -13.34
N PHE A 98 -2.72 0.02 -12.27
CA PHE A 98 -1.26 -0.03 -12.38
C PHE A 98 -0.60 -0.64 -11.14
N ILE A 99 0.56 -1.24 -11.33
CA ILE A 99 1.41 -1.74 -10.25
C ILE A 99 2.52 -0.74 -9.99
N LEU A 100 2.73 -0.41 -8.73
CA LEU A 100 3.80 0.46 -8.27
C LEU A 100 4.57 -0.20 -7.14
N THR A 101 5.90 -0.08 -7.19
CA THR A 101 6.79 -0.37 -6.06
C THR A 101 7.69 0.84 -5.89
N ALA A 102 7.69 1.42 -4.71
CA ALA A 102 8.57 2.55 -4.40
C ALA A 102 9.16 2.40 -2.99
N THR A 103 10.41 2.81 -2.88
CA THR A 103 11.15 2.80 -1.61
C THR A 103 11.80 4.16 -1.44
N ILE A 104 11.74 4.69 -0.23
CA ILE A 104 12.42 5.92 0.17
C ILE A 104 13.18 5.69 1.48
N TYR A 105 14.34 6.30 1.59
CA TYR A 105 15.14 6.31 2.80
C TYR A 105 15.17 7.71 3.41
N THR A 106 14.79 7.82 4.67
CA THR A 106 14.77 9.06 5.46
C THR A 106 15.44 8.82 6.81
N ASN A 107 16.63 9.36 7.00
CA ASN A 107 17.39 9.29 8.25
C ASN A 107 18.35 10.48 8.30
N LYS A 108 17.86 11.63 8.73
CA LYS A 108 18.57 12.90 8.75
C LYS A 108 19.76 12.89 9.69
N ASN A 109 19.62 12.28 10.86
CA ASN A 109 20.66 12.22 11.88
C ASN A 109 21.73 11.14 11.59
N LYS A 110 21.48 10.23 10.62
CA LYS A 110 22.35 9.12 10.20
C LYS A 110 22.64 8.09 11.28
N VAL A 111 21.87 8.08 12.35
CA VAL A 111 21.94 7.05 13.40
C VAL A 111 20.93 5.95 13.07
N ILE A 112 21.36 4.70 13.15
CA ILE A 112 20.50 3.54 12.90
C ILE A 112 20.01 2.99 14.24
N ASN A 113 18.74 2.59 14.29
CA ASN A 113 18.11 1.95 15.46
C ASN A 113 17.91 2.86 16.67
N ASP A 114 17.72 4.15 16.43
CA ASP A 114 17.38 5.14 17.48
C ASP A 114 15.88 5.51 17.50
N ASN A 115 15.11 4.99 16.53
CA ASN A 115 13.70 5.27 16.30
C ASN A 115 13.40 6.72 15.90
N GLU A 116 14.40 7.47 15.45
CA GLU A 116 14.26 8.86 14.99
C GLU A 116 14.36 8.91 13.45
N TYR A 117 13.24 8.75 12.75
CA TYR A 117 13.18 8.76 11.29
C TYR A 117 12.03 9.63 10.80
N GLU A 118 12.22 10.31 9.66
CA GLU A 118 11.22 11.21 9.07
C GLU A 118 10.16 10.42 8.27
N TYR A 119 9.55 9.41 8.88
CA TYR A 119 8.54 8.58 8.24
C TYR A 119 7.27 9.37 7.90
N ASP A 120 6.70 10.02 8.90
CA ASP A 120 5.42 10.70 8.79
C ASP A 120 5.52 12.04 8.07
N ASP A 121 6.64 12.75 8.27
CA ASP A 121 6.83 14.08 7.69
C ASP A 121 7.30 14.04 6.23
N ILE A 122 8.04 13.01 5.83
CA ILE A 122 8.69 12.96 4.51
C ILE A 122 8.32 11.69 3.75
N ALA A 123 8.58 10.51 4.31
CA ALA A 123 8.56 9.28 3.54
C ALA A 123 7.14 8.91 3.07
N ILE A 124 6.19 8.87 3.99
CA ILE A 124 4.80 8.50 3.67
C ILE A 124 4.14 9.55 2.76
N PRO A 125 4.24 10.88 3.03
CA PRO A 125 3.73 11.90 2.12
C PRO A 125 4.35 11.85 0.72
N PHE A 126 5.64 11.51 0.61
CA PHE A 126 6.29 11.31 -0.69
C PHE A 126 5.65 10.15 -1.46
N LEU A 127 5.48 8.98 -0.84
CA LEU A 127 4.89 7.80 -1.47
C LEU A 127 3.44 8.06 -1.93
N ALA A 128 2.66 8.75 -1.10
CA ALA A 128 1.30 9.14 -1.44
C ALA A 128 1.25 10.09 -2.64
N LYS A 129 2.05 11.15 -2.64
CA LYS A 129 2.10 12.13 -3.74
C LYS A 129 2.64 11.52 -5.04
N LEU A 130 3.66 10.66 -4.95
CA LEU A 130 4.21 9.94 -6.11
C LEU A 130 3.12 9.12 -6.80
N SER A 131 2.39 8.31 -6.04
CA SER A 131 1.36 7.43 -6.59
C SER A 131 0.15 8.21 -7.13
N ARG A 132 -0.25 9.31 -6.48
CA ARG A 132 -1.28 10.22 -7.03
C ARG A 132 -0.83 10.93 -8.30
N GLY A 133 0.44 11.35 -8.38
CA GLY A 133 0.99 11.92 -9.62
C GLY A 133 0.91 10.95 -10.79
N ILE A 134 1.32 9.69 -10.58
CA ILE A 134 1.20 8.63 -11.61
C ILE A 134 -0.27 8.40 -11.98
N TYR A 135 -1.15 8.32 -10.99
CA TYR A 135 -2.60 8.14 -11.23
C TYR A 135 -3.16 9.26 -12.10
N HIS A 136 -2.84 10.52 -11.81
CA HIS A 136 -3.31 11.68 -12.58
C HIS A 136 -2.83 11.66 -14.04
N GLU A 137 -1.59 11.23 -14.30
CA GLU A 137 -1.07 11.08 -15.66
C GLU A 137 -1.79 9.98 -16.46
N LEU A 138 -2.34 8.96 -15.77
CA LEU A 138 -3.09 7.89 -16.42
C LEU A 138 -4.56 8.26 -16.69
N VAL A 139 -5.10 9.25 -15.96
CA VAL A 139 -6.48 9.75 -16.14
C VAL A 139 -6.55 10.85 -17.19
N ALA A 140 -5.45 11.56 -17.43
CA ALA A 140 -5.37 12.69 -18.38
C ALA A 140 -5.42 12.23 -19.84
#